data_1749702c50b961aab2fbe42434024109
#
_entry.id   1749702c50b961aab2fbe42434024109
#
_cell.length_a   1.000
_cell.length_b   1.000
_cell.length_c   1.000
_cell.angle_alpha   90.00
_cell.angle_beta   90.00
_cell.angle_gamma   90.00
#
_symmetry.space_group_name_H-M   'P 1'
#
loop_
_entity.id
_entity.type
_entity.pdbx_description
1 polymer ?
#
loop_
_entity_poly.entity_id
_entity_poly.type
_entity_poly.pdbx_seq_one_letter_code
_entity_poly.pdbx_strand_id
1 'polypeptide(L)'
;MHGKDCTEEDVEQVYQTSENSILKIVHQFAEPKPCVLETVKYLRDKGIKIGSTTGYTDEMMEIVVPAAAQKGYSPDCWFSPNSVGNFGRPYPYMIFENLKKLEVTAVSAAVKVGDTVADIREGLAAGMLSLGIVEGSSVMGLTEAEYAALSPEEQADRRRKVEEKFLADRKSVV
;
A
#
# COMPACT_ATOMS: atom_id res chain seq x y z
N MET A 1 -17.04 6.25 23.66
CA MET A 1 -16.91 4.87 24.17
C MET A 1 -17.88 4.73 25.32
N HIS A 2 -18.78 3.78 25.25
CA HIS A 2 -19.97 3.76 26.11
C HIS A 2 -19.81 2.89 27.38
N GLY A 3 -18.58 2.53 27.75
CA GLY A 3 -18.26 1.79 29.00
C GLY A 3 -18.83 0.37 29.08
N LYS A 4 -19.21 -0.22 27.94
CA LYS A 4 -19.61 -1.62 27.82
C LYS A 4 -18.55 -2.38 27.01
N ASP A 5 -18.37 -3.65 27.37
CA ASP A 5 -17.56 -4.55 26.54
C ASP A 5 -18.23 -4.71 25.17
N CYS A 6 -17.42 -4.72 24.13
CA CYS A 6 -17.86 -4.88 22.74
C CYS A 6 -18.22 -6.35 22.49
N THR A 7 -19.37 -6.61 21.88
CA THR A 7 -19.77 -7.96 21.44
C THR A 7 -19.28 -8.23 20.02
N GLU A 8 -19.25 -9.49 19.61
CA GLU A 8 -18.93 -9.84 18.21
C GLU A 8 -19.96 -9.24 17.23
N GLU A 9 -21.22 -9.14 17.63
CA GLU A 9 -22.29 -8.52 16.83
C GLU A 9 -22.05 -7.02 16.66
N ASP A 10 -21.58 -6.30 17.70
CA ASP A 10 -21.22 -4.89 17.62
C ASP A 10 -20.05 -4.69 16.63
N VAL A 11 -19.05 -5.57 16.67
CA VAL A 11 -17.89 -5.54 15.76
C VAL A 11 -18.36 -5.74 14.32
N GLU A 12 -19.18 -6.76 14.06
CA GLU A 12 -19.70 -7.06 12.73
C GLU A 12 -20.54 -5.91 12.17
N GLN A 13 -21.42 -5.34 12.99
CA GLN A 13 -22.24 -4.19 12.57
C GLN A 13 -21.40 -2.96 12.21
N VAL A 14 -20.35 -2.66 12.99
CA VAL A 14 -19.42 -1.56 12.72
C VAL A 14 -18.65 -1.85 11.44
N TYR A 15 -18.17 -3.08 11.26
CA TYR A 15 -17.44 -3.50 10.07
C TYR A 15 -18.27 -3.31 8.81
N GLN A 16 -19.49 -3.86 8.76
CA GLN A 16 -20.40 -3.74 7.60
C GLN A 16 -20.77 -2.29 7.32
N THR A 17 -21.02 -1.49 8.36
CA THR A 17 -21.34 -0.07 8.19
C THR A 17 -20.15 0.70 7.61
N SER A 18 -18.95 0.41 8.10
CA SER A 18 -17.70 1.03 7.61
C SER A 18 -17.43 0.63 6.16
N GLU A 19 -17.52 -0.66 5.83
CA GLU A 19 -17.31 -1.17 4.48
C GLU A 19 -18.27 -0.53 3.49
N ASN A 20 -19.58 -0.53 3.77
CA ASN A 20 -20.59 0.13 2.94
C ASN A 20 -20.35 1.63 2.76
N SER A 21 -19.79 2.30 3.76
CA SER A 21 -19.45 3.71 3.68
C SER A 21 -18.22 3.95 2.81
N ILE A 22 -17.20 3.10 2.94
CA ILE A 22 -15.97 3.16 2.13
C ILE A 22 -16.29 2.90 0.65
N LEU A 23 -17.08 1.88 0.32
CA LEU A 23 -17.44 1.54 -1.05
C LEU A 23 -18.09 2.71 -1.80
N LYS A 24 -18.85 3.57 -1.10
CA LYS A 24 -19.49 4.75 -1.70
C LYS A 24 -18.49 5.85 -2.10
N ILE A 25 -17.37 5.94 -1.43
CA ILE A 25 -16.43 7.07 -1.58
C ILE A 25 -15.06 6.66 -2.11
N VAL A 26 -14.73 5.36 -2.12
CA VAL A 26 -13.37 4.88 -2.43
C VAL A 26 -12.88 5.31 -3.82
N HIS A 27 -13.78 5.47 -4.79
CA HIS A 27 -13.44 5.97 -6.13
C HIS A 27 -12.82 7.38 -6.12
N GLN A 28 -13.12 8.19 -5.10
CA GLN A 28 -12.59 9.55 -4.94
C GLN A 28 -11.10 9.54 -4.57
N PHE A 29 -10.62 8.41 -4.02
CA PHE A 29 -9.23 8.24 -3.56
C PHE A 29 -8.37 7.44 -4.54
N ALA A 30 -8.81 7.31 -5.79
CA ALA A 30 -8.08 6.62 -6.85
C ALA A 30 -7.11 7.54 -7.63
N GLU A 31 -6.83 8.76 -7.12
CA GLU A 31 -5.87 9.67 -7.74
C GLU A 31 -4.43 9.18 -7.51
N PRO A 32 -3.64 8.95 -8.57
CA PRO A 32 -2.23 8.68 -8.41
C PRO A 32 -1.50 9.83 -7.70
N LYS A 33 -0.59 9.50 -6.80
CA LYS A 33 0.28 10.48 -6.16
C LYS A 33 1.18 11.17 -7.19
N PRO A 34 1.71 12.38 -6.90
CA PRO A 34 2.66 13.05 -7.79
C PRO A 34 3.82 12.14 -8.19
N CYS A 35 4.29 12.27 -9.43
CA CYS A 35 5.39 11.50 -10.03
C CYS A 35 5.14 9.99 -10.22
N VAL A 36 3.99 9.44 -9.83
CA VAL A 36 3.71 8.00 -9.99
C VAL A 36 3.57 7.64 -11.47
N LEU A 37 2.84 8.42 -12.25
CA LEU A 37 2.60 8.10 -13.66
C LEU A 37 3.89 8.15 -14.49
N GLU A 38 4.74 9.15 -14.26
CA GLU A 38 6.05 9.28 -14.92
C GLU A 38 6.97 8.12 -14.51
N THR A 39 6.99 7.77 -13.23
CA THR A 39 7.79 6.66 -12.73
C THR A 39 7.35 5.34 -13.33
N VAL A 40 6.06 5.04 -13.33
CA VAL A 40 5.50 3.82 -13.91
C VAL A 40 5.79 3.75 -15.41
N LYS A 41 5.61 4.88 -16.13
CA LYS A 41 5.96 4.95 -17.55
C LYS A 41 7.44 4.63 -17.77
N TYR A 42 8.33 5.26 -17.01
CA TYR A 42 9.77 5.00 -17.08
C TYR A 42 10.11 3.53 -16.86
N LEU A 43 9.53 2.90 -15.85
CA LEU A 43 9.73 1.48 -15.55
C LEU A 43 9.24 0.59 -16.70
N ARG A 44 8.07 0.88 -17.26
CA ARG A 44 7.51 0.14 -18.40
C ARG A 44 8.35 0.29 -19.66
N ASP A 45 8.88 1.48 -19.94
CA ASP A 45 9.80 1.73 -21.06
C ASP A 45 11.10 0.91 -20.92
N LYS A 46 11.43 0.44 -19.70
CA LYS A 46 12.53 -0.50 -19.39
C LYS A 46 12.11 -1.97 -19.37
N GLY A 47 10.86 -2.27 -19.72
CA GLY A 47 10.34 -3.64 -19.70
C GLY A 47 10.03 -4.18 -18.29
N ILE A 48 9.96 -3.30 -17.27
CA ILE A 48 9.66 -3.70 -15.89
C ILE A 48 8.14 -3.82 -15.74
N LYS A 49 7.69 -4.96 -15.24
CA LYS A 49 6.29 -5.26 -14.93
C LYS A 49 5.89 -4.64 -13.59
N ILE A 50 4.62 -4.24 -13.47
CA ILE A 50 4.07 -3.58 -12.28
C ILE A 50 2.98 -4.45 -11.68
N GLY A 51 3.26 -5.05 -10.54
CA GLY A 51 2.28 -5.75 -9.72
C GLY A 51 1.85 -4.90 -8.52
N SER A 52 0.62 -5.09 -8.03
CA SER A 52 0.11 -4.36 -6.87
C SER A 52 -0.35 -5.33 -5.79
N THR A 53 -0.03 -5.04 -4.53
CA THR A 53 -0.64 -5.64 -3.35
C THR A 53 -1.43 -4.57 -2.61
N THR A 54 -2.57 -4.91 -2.04
CA THR A 54 -3.45 -3.94 -1.40
C THR A 54 -3.99 -4.46 -0.06
N GLY A 55 -4.44 -3.55 0.80
CA GLY A 55 -5.24 -3.88 1.97
C GLY A 55 -6.73 -3.74 1.71
N TYR A 56 -7.14 -3.35 0.52
CA TYR A 56 -8.54 -3.26 0.12
C TYR A 56 -9.12 -4.64 -0.16
N THR A 57 -10.44 -4.78 0.01
CA THR A 57 -11.18 -5.98 -0.41
C THR A 57 -11.32 -6.03 -1.93
N ASP A 58 -11.72 -7.18 -2.46
CA ASP A 58 -11.96 -7.34 -3.91
C ASP A 58 -13.02 -6.34 -4.38
N GLU A 59 -14.09 -6.14 -3.62
CA GLU A 59 -15.18 -5.21 -3.94
C GLU A 59 -14.68 -3.76 -4.03
N MET A 60 -13.79 -3.36 -3.13
CA MET A 60 -13.14 -2.03 -3.21
C MET A 60 -12.25 -1.92 -4.45
N MET A 61 -11.51 -2.98 -4.77
CA MET A 61 -10.61 -3.00 -5.93
C MET A 61 -11.37 -2.98 -7.26
N GLU A 62 -12.54 -3.58 -7.35
CA GLU A 62 -13.42 -3.48 -8.52
C GLU A 62 -13.85 -2.04 -8.82
N ILE A 63 -13.85 -1.17 -7.82
CA ILE A 63 -14.14 0.26 -7.96
C ILE A 63 -12.85 1.07 -8.23
N VAL A 64 -11.80 0.82 -7.44
CA VAL A 64 -10.56 1.62 -7.47
C VAL A 64 -9.76 1.40 -8.75
N VAL A 65 -9.64 0.14 -9.22
CA VAL A 65 -8.82 -0.19 -10.39
C VAL A 65 -9.29 0.53 -11.66
N PRO A 66 -10.58 0.47 -12.04
CA PRO A 66 -11.04 1.23 -13.21
C PRO A 66 -10.99 2.74 -13.00
N ALA A 67 -11.21 3.25 -11.80
CA ALA A 67 -11.10 4.68 -11.50
C ALA A 67 -9.65 5.17 -11.63
N ALA A 68 -8.67 4.40 -11.15
CA ALA A 68 -7.25 4.71 -11.31
C ALA A 68 -6.80 4.60 -12.77
N ALA A 69 -7.33 3.61 -13.52
CA ALA A 69 -7.03 3.45 -14.94
C ALA A 69 -7.50 4.65 -15.77
N GLN A 70 -8.66 5.23 -15.47
CA GLN A 70 -9.13 6.47 -16.09
C GLN A 70 -8.20 7.66 -15.85
N LYS A 71 -7.41 7.62 -14.76
CA LYS A 71 -6.42 8.62 -14.38
C LYS A 71 -5.00 8.26 -14.83
N GLY A 72 -4.85 7.22 -15.64
CA GLY A 72 -3.60 6.80 -16.25
C GLY A 72 -2.79 5.75 -15.49
N TYR A 73 -3.25 5.30 -14.31
CA TYR A 73 -2.56 4.25 -13.57
C TYR A 73 -3.26 2.90 -13.73
N SER A 74 -2.55 1.90 -14.22
CA SER A 74 -3.04 0.52 -14.31
C SER A 74 -1.87 -0.44 -14.06
N PRO A 75 -1.88 -1.24 -12.99
CA PRO A 75 -0.91 -2.30 -12.78
C PRO A 75 -1.16 -3.46 -13.77
N ASP A 76 -0.15 -4.28 -14.03
CA ASP A 76 -0.28 -5.47 -14.87
C ASP A 76 -1.09 -6.57 -14.18
N CYS A 77 -1.06 -6.60 -12.85
CA CYS A 77 -1.96 -7.38 -12.00
C CYS A 77 -2.00 -6.79 -10.58
N TRP A 78 -3.02 -7.22 -9.83
CA TRP A 78 -3.17 -6.86 -8.42
C TRP A 78 -3.73 -8.05 -7.63
N PHE A 79 -3.42 -8.10 -6.33
CA PHE A 79 -3.94 -9.09 -5.40
C PHE A 79 -4.34 -8.42 -4.08
N SER A 80 -5.49 -8.82 -3.57
CA SER A 80 -6.06 -8.41 -2.28
C SER A 80 -5.88 -9.51 -1.23
N PRO A 81 -6.16 -9.25 0.05
CA PRO A 81 -6.22 -10.30 1.06
C PRO A 81 -7.20 -11.44 0.71
N ASN A 82 -8.33 -11.14 0.05
CA ASN A 82 -9.33 -12.14 -0.35
C ASN A 82 -8.74 -13.19 -1.31
N SER A 83 -7.87 -12.77 -2.23
CA SER A 83 -7.22 -13.67 -3.19
C SER A 83 -6.22 -14.65 -2.55
N VAL A 84 -5.85 -14.44 -1.29
CA VAL A 84 -4.86 -15.25 -0.55
C VAL A 84 -5.42 -15.77 0.79
N GLY A 85 -6.72 -16.06 0.84
CA GLY A 85 -7.37 -16.62 2.02
C GLY A 85 -7.37 -15.70 3.24
N ASN A 86 -7.44 -14.38 3.01
CA ASN A 86 -7.38 -13.31 4.00
C ASN A 86 -6.02 -13.18 4.73
N PHE A 87 -4.96 -13.83 4.24
CA PHE A 87 -3.60 -13.63 4.72
C PHE A 87 -2.96 -12.43 4.02
N GLY A 88 -3.51 -11.24 4.26
CA GLY A 88 -2.97 -9.97 3.79
C GLY A 88 -1.66 -9.58 4.47
N ARG A 89 -1.18 -8.35 4.22
CA ARG A 89 0.06 -7.84 4.83
C ARG A 89 0.06 -7.97 6.35
N PRO A 90 1.16 -8.35 6.98
CA PRO A 90 2.52 -8.46 6.47
C PRO A 90 2.90 -9.83 5.86
N TYR A 91 1.95 -10.74 5.66
CA TYR A 91 2.24 -12.01 5.01
C TYR A 91 2.62 -11.80 3.54
N PRO A 92 3.55 -12.60 2.97
CA PRO A 92 4.11 -12.36 1.64
C PRO A 92 3.26 -12.94 0.48
N TYR A 93 2.10 -13.50 0.76
CA TYR A 93 1.34 -14.30 -0.20
C TYR A 93 0.86 -13.50 -1.42
N MET A 94 0.39 -12.26 -1.23
CA MET A 94 0.01 -11.40 -2.35
C MET A 94 1.21 -11.07 -3.25
N ILE A 95 2.41 -10.93 -2.69
CA ILE A 95 3.64 -10.77 -3.46
C ILE A 95 3.90 -12.02 -4.30
N PHE A 96 3.80 -13.21 -3.71
CA PHE A 96 4.04 -14.46 -4.43
C PHE A 96 3.04 -14.68 -5.57
N GLU A 97 1.77 -14.36 -5.38
CA GLU A 97 0.79 -14.41 -6.47
C GLU A 97 1.10 -13.39 -7.57
N ASN A 98 1.58 -12.18 -7.24
CA ASN A 98 2.07 -11.23 -8.22
C ASN A 98 3.25 -11.79 -9.02
N LEU A 99 4.28 -12.34 -8.35
CA LEU A 99 5.45 -12.94 -9.01
C LEU A 99 5.04 -14.06 -9.97
N LYS A 100 4.18 -14.95 -9.51
CA LYS A 100 3.64 -16.04 -10.32
C LYS A 100 2.86 -15.53 -11.53
N LYS A 101 1.95 -14.58 -11.34
CA LYS A 101 1.14 -14.00 -12.42
C LYS A 101 1.98 -13.27 -13.45
N LEU A 102 3.02 -12.59 -13.01
CA LEU A 102 3.94 -11.85 -13.85
C LEU A 102 5.10 -12.71 -14.40
N GLU A 103 5.11 -14.01 -14.09
CA GLU A 103 6.15 -14.97 -14.52
C GLU A 103 7.56 -14.56 -14.08
N VAL A 104 7.67 -13.95 -12.88
CA VAL A 104 8.94 -13.60 -12.27
C VAL A 104 9.44 -14.79 -11.45
N THR A 105 10.54 -15.40 -11.86
CA THR A 105 11.03 -16.67 -11.30
C THR A 105 11.99 -16.51 -10.12
N ALA A 106 12.43 -15.30 -9.83
CA ALA A 106 13.35 -15.03 -8.73
C ALA A 106 12.87 -13.81 -7.89
N VAL A 107 12.75 -13.99 -6.59
CA VAL A 107 12.39 -12.91 -5.67
C VAL A 107 13.37 -11.73 -5.75
N SER A 108 14.66 -12.01 -5.97
CA SER A 108 15.72 -11.01 -6.15
C SER A 108 15.57 -10.14 -7.42
N ALA A 109 14.71 -10.55 -8.37
CA ALA A 109 14.40 -9.78 -9.57
C ALA A 109 13.24 -8.78 -9.37
N ALA A 110 12.72 -8.67 -8.16
CA ALA A 110 11.61 -7.79 -7.84
C ALA A 110 11.92 -6.91 -6.62
N VAL A 111 11.22 -5.78 -6.55
CA VAL A 111 11.32 -4.81 -5.44
C VAL A 111 9.92 -4.53 -4.92
N LYS A 112 9.71 -4.60 -3.62
CA LYS A 112 8.52 -4.10 -2.98
C LYS A 112 8.66 -2.60 -2.72
N VAL A 113 7.71 -1.83 -3.22
CA VAL A 113 7.62 -0.39 -2.95
C VAL A 113 6.34 -0.12 -2.16
N GLY A 114 6.42 0.65 -1.09
CA GLY A 114 5.25 0.96 -0.28
C GLY A 114 5.48 2.13 0.67
N ASP A 115 4.40 2.62 1.26
CA ASP A 115 4.36 3.81 2.11
C ASP A 115 3.92 3.53 3.55
N THR A 116 3.78 2.25 3.90
CA THR A 116 3.44 1.80 5.25
C THR A 116 4.48 0.82 5.80
N VAL A 117 4.52 0.70 7.14
CA VAL A 117 5.32 -0.32 7.82
C VAL A 117 4.90 -1.74 7.39
N ALA A 118 3.61 -1.95 7.14
CA ALA A 118 3.09 -3.23 6.66
C ALA A 118 3.64 -3.62 5.28
N ASP A 119 3.85 -2.64 4.39
CA ASP A 119 4.47 -2.86 3.08
C ASP A 119 5.93 -3.30 3.22
N ILE A 120 6.68 -2.63 4.10
CA ILE A 120 8.08 -2.98 4.35
C ILE A 120 8.18 -4.41 4.89
N ARG A 121 7.33 -4.75 5.87
CA ARG A 121 7.28 -6.10 6.46
C ARG A 121 6.88 -7.16 5.43
N GLU A 122 5.92 -6.88 4.56
CA GLU A 122 5.48 -7.79 3.50
C GLU A 122 6.64 -8.12 2.54
N GLY A 123 7.38 -7.09 2.09
CA GLY A 123 8.54 -7.30 1.23
C GLY A 123 9.68 -8.06 1.92
N LEU A 124 9.97 -7.75 3.18
CA LEU A 124 10.97 -8.48 3.97
C LEU A 124 10.55 -9.94 4.21
N ALA A 125 9.28 -10.19 4.52
CA ALA A 125 8.75 -11.55 4.68
C ALA A 125 8.83 -12.35 3.36
N ALA A 126 8.73 -11.69 2.21
CA ALA A 126 8.96 -12.31 0.90
C ALA A 126 10.45 -12.53 0.57
N GLY A 127 11.37 -12.01 1.37
CA GLY A 127 12.81 -12.08 1.09
C GLY A 127 13.28 -11.15 -0.03
N MET A 128 12.55 -10.06 -0.32
CA MET A 128 12.89 -9.12 -1.38
C MET A 128 13.37 -7.78 -0.84
N LEU A 129 14.00 -7.00 -1.72
CA LEU A 129 14.32 -5.61 -1.42
C LEU A 129 13.02 -4.82 -1.20
N SER A 130 12.95 -4.10 -0.07
CA SER A 130 11.83 -3.22 0.26
C SER A 130 12.28 -1.77 0.22
N LEU A 131 11.54 -0.94 -0.52
CA LEU A 131 11.75 0.49 -0.67
C LEU A 131 10.57 1.23 -0.03
N GLY A 132 10.86 2.03 1.00
CA GLY A 132 9.87 2.88 1.66
C GLY A 132 9.75 4.24 0.99
N ILE A 133 8.55 4.64 0.66
CA ILE A 133 8.24 6.01 0.21
C ILE A 133 8.04 6.86 1.46
N VAL A 134 8.91 7.84 1.67
CA VAL A 134 8.92 8.68 2.88
C VAL A 134 7.96 9.85 2.75
N GLU A 135 8.16 10.69 1.73
CA GLU A 135 7.30 11.86 1.51
C GLU A 135 5.93 11.45 0.97
N GLY A 136 4.89 12.01 1.53
CA GLY A 136 3.52 11.66 1.18
C GLY A 136 3.06 10.28 1.66
N SER A 137 3.86 9.62 2.52
CA SER A 137 3.49 8.31 3.09
C SER A 137 2.34 8.44 4.09
N SER A 138 1.60 7.37 4.25
CA SER A 138 0.57 7.24 5.31
C SER A 138 1.20 7.35 6.71
N VAL A 139 2.48 6.94 6.86
CA VAL A 139 3.23 7.04 8.12
C VAL A 139 3.57 8.49 8.48
N MET A 140 3.73 9.37 7.49
CA MET A 140 3.97 10.80 7.70
C MET A 140 2.73 11.51 8.26
N GLY A 141 1.53 11.11 7.80
CA GLY A 141 0.25 11.60 8.30
C GLY A 141 -0.04 13.07 7.98
N LEU A 142 0.56 13.61 6.91
CA LEU A 142 0.37 14.98 6.43
C LEU A 142 -0.14 14.95 4.99
N THR A 143 -1.02 15.88 4.66
CA THR A 143 -1.36 16.21 3.29
C THR A 143 -0.17 16.90 2.61
N GLU A 144 -0.17 16.93 1.27
CA GLU A 144 0.86 17.64 0.50
C GLU A 144 0.93 19.14 0.87
N ALA A 145 -0.23 19.78 1.06
CA ALA A 145 -0.30 21.18 1.44
C ALA A 145 0.25 21.43 2.86
N GLU A 146 -0.07 20.55 3.81
CA GLU A 146 0.47 20.64 5.17
C GLU A 146 1.99 20.44 5.18
N TYR A 147 2.49 19.47 4.42
CA TYR A 147 3.93 19.22 4.30
C TYR A 147 4.66 20.41 3.64
N ALA A 148 4.11 20.95 2.55
CA ALA A 148 4.68 22.10 1.86
C ALA A 148 4.70 23.38 2.72
N ALA A 149 3.79 23.52 3.70
CA ALA A 149 3.74 24.64 4.61
C ALA A 149 4.80 24.59 5.73
N LEU A 150 5.45 23.43 5.93
CA LEU A 150 6.51 23.28 6.92
C LEU A 150 7.80 23.97 6.47
N SER A 151 8.58 24.47 7.44
CA SER A 151 9.94 24.91 7.18
C SER A 151 10.84 23.74 6.70
N PRO A 152 11.96 24.00 5.99
CA PRO A 152 12.89 22.96 5.56
C PRO A 152 13.41 22.09 6.71
N GLU A 153 13.60 22.65 7.91
CA GLU A 153 14.04 21.95 9.11
C GLU A 153 12.96 20.99 9.63
N GLU A 154 11.71 21.45 9.69
CA GLU A 154 10.57 20.62 10.09
C GLU A 154 10.31 19.50 9.08
N GLN A 155 10.42 19.76 7.77
CA GLN A 155 10.34 18.74 6.73
C GLN A 155 11.42 17.67 6.92
N ALA A 156 12.65 18.07 7.17
CA ALA A 156 13.76 17.15 7.41
C ALA A 156 13.54 16.29 8.66
N ASP A 157 13.03 16.88 9.75
CA ASP A 157 12.69 16.13 10.97
C ASP A 157 11.55 15.12 10.73
N ARG A 158 10.52 15.50 9.95
CA ARG A 158 9.43 14.58 9.58
C ARG A 158 9.92 13.42 8.73
N ARG A 159 10.76 13.67 7.72
CA ARG A 159 11.37 12.61 6.91
C ARG A 159 12.16 11.63 7.77
N ARG A 160 13.05 12.14 8.61
CA ARG A 160 13.87 11.32 9.51
C ARG A 160 13.02 10.41 10.40
N LYS A 161 11.93 10.92 10.98
CA LYS A 161 11.02 10.13 11.83
C LYS A 161 10.33 9.00 11.06
N VAL A 162 9.98 9.21 9.80
CA VAL A 162 9.40 8.16 8.93
C VAL A 162 10.47 7.14 8.56
N GLU A 163 11.66 7.59 8.17
CA GLU A 163 12.80 6.72 7.86
C GLU A 163 13.16 5.81 9.04
N GLU A 164 13.25 6.37 10.25
CA GLU A 164 13.51 5.62 11.48
C GLU A 164 12.47 4.51 11.71
N LYS A 165 11.18 4.79 11.46
CA LYS A 165 10.11 3.79 11.57
C LYS A 165 10.28 2.66 10.54
N PHE A 166 10.58 2.99 9.28
CA PHE A 166 10.80 1.97 8.25
C PHE A 166 12.06 1.14 8.51
N LEU A 167 13.13 1.77 9.02
CA LEU A 167 14.38 1.08 9.33
C LEU A 167 14.30 0.23 10.60
N ALA A 168 13.50 0.61 11.60
CA ALA A 168 13.33 -0.16 12.83
C ALA A 168 12.80 -1.58 12.54
N ASP A 169 11.89 -1.73 11.57
CA ASP A 169 11.33 -3.01 11.19
C ASP A 169 12.30 -3.91 10.40
N ARG A 170 13.35 -3.36 9.77
CA ARG A 170 14.39 -4.16 9.10
C ARG A 170 15.22 -5.00 10.07
N LYS A 171 15.26 -4.62 11.35
CA LYS A 171 16.00 -5.35 12.41
C LYS A 171 15.21 -6.54 12.99
N SER A 172 13.95 -6.67 12.67
CA SER A 172 13.06 -7.71 13.22
C SER A 172 13.04 -8.99 12.39
N VAL A 173 13.78 -9.06 11.29
CA VAL A 173 13.91 -10.26 10.46
C VAL A 173 15.30 -10.85 10.70
N VAL A 174 15.34 -11.81 11.64
CA VAL A 174 16.47 -12.74 11.86
C VAL A 174 16.08 -14.07 11.23
#